data_bad98290cc44de58e205147c7de38bf1
#
_entry.id   bad98290cc44de58e205147c7de38bf1
#
_cell.length_a   1.000
_cell.length_b   1.000
_cell.length_c   1.000
_cell.angle_alpha   90.00
_cell.angle_beta   90.00
_cell.angle_gamma   90.00
#
_symmetry.space_group_name_H-M   'P 1'
#
loop_
_entity.id
_entity.type
_entity.pdbx_description
1 polymer ?
#
loop_
_entity_poly.entity_id
_entity_poly.type
_entity_poly.pdbx_seq_one_letter_code
_entity_poly.pdbx_strand_id
1 'polypeptide(L)'
;FETIDDLRSIGPTLRALFAVDPYRRIVDLRGGTQEVMVGYSDSNKDGGITTSQWEIHKALRAIRDISDETGIPIRVFHGRGGTIGRGGGPTHASILSQPNGVLDGEVKFTEQGEVIADKYGHPDIARRNLYLAFTALLEASLAHRSPSHDEETITRWYSIMDDMADDAYASYRRFVETPGLVDYFTTSTPVEE
;
A
#
# COMPACT_ATOMS: atom_id res chain seq x y z
N PHE A 1 3.58 -5.07 -7.52
CA PHE A 1 2.44 -5.90 -7.10
C PHE A 1 1.18 -5.04 -7.13
N GLU A 2 0.25 -5.36 -8.03
CA GLU A 2 -0.84 -4.46 -8.39
C GLU A 2 -2.22 -5.10 -8.24
N THR A 3 -2.35 -6.41 -8.46
CA THR A 3 -3.61 -7.14 -8.26
C THR A 3 -3.73 -7.69 -6.83
N ILE A 4 -4.93 -8.12 -6.44
CA ILE A 4 -5.14 -8.79 -5.14
C ILE A 4 -4.30 -10.05 -5.04
N ASP A 5 -4.21 -10.84 -6.11
CA ASP A 5 -3.41 -12.06 -6.14
C ASP A 5 -1.90 -11.76 -6.07
N ASP A 6 -1.43 -10.69 -6.72
CA ASP A 6 -0.04 -10.25 -6.60
C ASP A 6 0.30 -9.88 -5.15
N LEU A 7 -0.57 -9.11 -4.48
CA LEU A 7 -0.38 -8.72 -3.08
C LEU A 7 -0.33 -9.94 -2.16
N ARG A 8 -1.19 -10.93 -2.38
CA ARG A 8 -1.20 -12.20 -1.63
C ARG A 8 0.07 -13.03 -1.87
N SER A 9 0.64 -12.94 -3.06
CA SER A 9 1.84 -13.70 -3.46
C SER A 9 3.17 -13.00 -3.18
N ILE A 10 3.17 -11.79 -2.64
CA ILE A 10 4.38 -10.96 -2.48
C ILE A 10 5.48 -11.67 -1.66
N GLY A 11 5.09 -12.35 -0.59
CA GLY A 11 6.00 -13.09 0.28
C GLY A 11 6.78 -14.20 -0.45
N PRO A 12 6.10 -15.19 -1.01
CA PRO A 12 6.74 -16.24 -1.79
C PRO A 12 7.57 -15.72 -2.95
N THR A 13 7.08 -14.68 -3.65
CA THR A 13 7.78 -14.09 -4.80
C THR A 13 9.11 -13.46 -4.40
N LEU A 14 9.13 -12.66 -3.33
CA LEU A 14 10.37 -12.02 -2.86
C LEU A 14 11.38 -13.06 -2.34
N ARG A 15 10.94 -14.09 -1.61
CA ARG A 15 11.82 -15.18 -1.19
C ARG A 15 12.46 -15.90 -2.38
N ALA A 16 11.64 -16.20 -3.40
CA ALA A 16 12.15 -16.84 -4.61
C ALA A 16 13.18 -15.97 -5.34
N LEU A 17 12.92 -14.65 -5.47
CA LEU A 17 13.86 -13.72 -6.08
C LEU A 17 15.18 -13.63 -5.31
N PHE A 18 15.13 -13.50 -3.99
CA PHE A 18 16.33 -13.39 -3.16
C PHE A 18 17.13 -14.70 -3.04
N ALA A 19 16.52 -15.85 -3.36
CA ALA A 19 17.22 -17.12 -3.46
C ALA A 19 18.03 -17.25 -4.76
N VAL A 20 17.86 -16.36 -5.74
CA VAL A 20 18.59 -16.37 -7.01
C VAL A 20 19.88 -15.56 -6.85
N ASP A 21 21.03 -16.23 -6.76
CA ASP A 21 22.34 -15.60 -6.56
C ASP A 21 22.64 -14.44 -7.51
N PRO A 22 22.45 -14.54 -8.85
CA PRO A 22 22.65 -13.40 -9.74
C PRO A 22 21.79 -12.19 -9.39
N TYR A 23 20.54 -12.40 -8.97
CA TYR A 23 19.65 -11.32 -8.56
C TYR A 23 20.15 -10.65 -7.28
N ARG A 24 20.55 -11.44 -6.29
CA ARG A 24 21.10 -10.93 -5.03
C ARG A 24 22.35 -10.07 -5.26
N ARG A 25 23.25 -10.49 -6.13
CA ARG A 25 24.42 -9.69 -6.53
C ARG A 25 24.04 -8.35 -7.18
N ILE A 26 22.95 -8.31 -7.97
CA ILE A 26 22.46 -7.05 -8.56
C ILE A 26 21.94 -6.11 -7.46
N VAL A 27 21.20 -6.63 -6.49
CA VAL A 27 20.72 -5.84 -5.33
C VAL A 27 21.93 -5.25 -4.58
N ASP A 28 22.95 -6.05 -4.28
CA ASP A 28 24.17 -5.61 -3.59
C ASP A 28 24.90 -4.50 -4.35
N LEU A 29 25.10 -4.69 -5.66
CA LEU A 29 25.75 -3.70 -6.54
C LEU A 29 24.99 -2.38 -6.65
N ARG A 30 23.66 -2.39 -6.40
CA ARG A 30 22.80 -1.22 -6.43
C ARG A 30 22.62 -0.56 -5.06
N GLY A 31 23.45 -0.88 -4.09
CA GLY A 31 23.42 -0.28 -2.74
C GLY A 31 22.73 -1.13 -1.68
N GLY A 32 22.46 -2.40 -1.96
CA GLY A 32 21.95 -3.38 -0.99
C GLY A 32 20.48 -3.21 -0.61
N THR A 33 19.74 -2.34 -1.28
CA THR A 33 18.30 -2.10 -0.99
C THR A 33 17.44 -2.54 -2.16
N GLN A 34 16.41 -3.31 -1.89
CA GLN A 34 15.37 -3.66 -2.87
C GLN A 34 14.22 -2.66 -2.78
N GLU A 35 13.80 -2.11 -3.90
CA GLU A 35 12.55 -1.34 -3.97
C GLU A 35 11.42 -2.22 -4.48
N VAL A 36 10.25 -2.14 -3.81
CA VAL A 36 9.04 -2.89 -4.15
C VAL A 36 7.88 -1.92 -4.22
N MET A 37 7.18 -1.88 -5.35
CA MET A 37 5.97 -1.08 -5.51
C MET A 37 4.72 -1.89 -5.17
N VAL A 38 3.80 -1.27 -4.44
CA VAL A 38 2.45 -1.77 -4.20
C VAL A 38 1.43 -0.83 -4.84
N GLY A 39 0.53 -1.38 -5.66
CA GLY A 39 -0.47 -0.64 -6.40
C GLY A 39 -1.76 -0.48 -5.61
N TYR A 40 -2.17 0.77 -5.39
CA TYR A 40 -3.40 1.09 -4.65
C TYR A 40 -4.61 1.21 -5.56
N SER A 41 -4.46 1.94 -6.67
CA SER A 41 -5.54 2.13 -7.65
C SER A 41 -5.90 0.82 -8.34
N ASP A 42 -4.90 0.04 -8.71
CA ASP A 42 -5.07 -1.18 -9.47
C ASP A 42 -5.67 -2.29 -8.61
N SER A 43 -5.19 -2.48 -7.39
CA SER A 43 -5.80 -3.42 -6.44
C SER A 43 -7.23 -3.03 -6.04
N ASN A 44 -7.52 -1.71 -5.96
CA ASN A 44 -8.89 -1.23 -5.74
C ASN A 44 -9.83 -1.55 -6.90
N LYS A 45 -9.36 -1.40 -8.15
CA LYS A 45 -10.14 -1.78 -9.34
C LYS A 45 -10.34 -3.29 -9.43
N ASP A 46 -9.37 -4.06 -8.95
CA ASP A 46 -9.41 -5.53 -8.96
C ASP A 46 -10.34 -6.09 -7.88
N GLY A 47 -10.24 -5.62 -6.63
CA GLY A 47 -10.91 -6.23 -5.47
C GLY A 47 -11.87 -5.33 -4.68
N GLY A 48 -12.01 -4.05 -5.05
CA GLY A 48 -12.73 -3.05 -4.26
C GLY A 48 -11.90 -2.52 -3.09
N ILE A 49 -12.33 -1.39 -2.51
CA ILE A 49 -11.51 -0.62 -1.56
C ILE A 49 -11.20 -1.40 -0.27
N THR A 50 -12.16 -2.11 0.29
CA THR A 50 -11.99 -2.83 1.55
C THR A 50 -10.95 -3.92 1.41
N THR A 51 -11.09 -4.79 0.41
CA THR A 51 -10.14 -5.87 0.10
C THR A 51 -8.76 -5.30 -0.24
N SER A 52 -8.71 -4.29 -1.10
CA SER A 52 -7.45 -3.66 -1.49
C SER A 52 -6.67 -3.14 -0.29
N GLN A 53 -7.29 -2.37 0.60
CA GLN A 53 -6.59 -1.82 1.77
C GLN A 53 -6.11 -2.91 2.73
N TRP A 54 -6.91 -3.94 2.92
CA TRP A 54 -6.55 -5.06 3.77
C TRP A 54 -5.40 -5.90 3.19
N GLU A 55 -5.45 -6.24 1.90
CA GLU A 55 -4.37 -7.00 1.26
C GLU A 55 -3.07 -6.21 1.17
N ILE A 56 -3.13 -4.88 0.94
CA ILE A 56 -1.95 -4.01 1.04
C ILE A 56 -1.38 -4.04 2.47
N HIS A 57 -2.21 -3.95 3.49
CA HIS A 57 -1.75 -4.04 4.89
C HIS A 57 -1.02 -5.36 5.16
N LYS A 58 -1.56 -6.50 4.71
CA LYS A 58 -0.91 -7.80 4.83
C LYS A 58 0.39 -7.89 4.02
N ALA A 59 0.38 -7.37 2.79
CA ALA A 59 1.57 -7.33 1.93
C ALA A 59 2.71 -6.52 2.57
N LEU A 60 2.41 -5.37 3.16
CA LEU A 60 3.41 -4.56 3.87
C LEU A 60 4.04 -5.31 5.04
N ARG A 61 3.25 -6.07 5.81
CA ARG A 61 3.79 -6.93 6.87
C ARG A 61 4.69 -8.03 6.31
N ALA A 62 4.25 -8.69 5.24
CA ALA A 62 5.06 -9.72 4.59
C ALA A 62 6.39 -9.16 4.07
N ILE A 63 6.40 -7.95 3.51
CA ILE A 63 7.62 -7.26 3.07
C ILE A 63 8.58 -7.03 4.24
N ARG A 64 8.07 -6.51 5.37
CA ARG A 64 8.86 -6.32 6.59
C ARG A 64 9.48 -7.63 7.07
N ASP A 65 8.64 -8.67 7.21
CA ASP A 65 9.08 -9.96 7.73
C ASP A 65 10.16 -10.59 6.83
N ILE A 66 10.06 -10.41 5.52
CA ILE A 66 11.09 -10.88 4.56
C ILE A 66 12.36 -10.04 4.63
N SER A 67 12.24 -8.73 4.81
CA SER A 67 13.40 -7.86 5.05
C SER A 67 14.19 -8.32 6.26
N ASP A 68 13.48 -8.62 7.37
CA ASP A 68 14.09 -9.14 8.59
C ASP A 68 14.70 -10.54 8.39
N GLU A 69 13.98 -11.44 7.70
CA GLU A 69 14.41 -12.81 7.40
C GLU A 69 15.68 -12.87 6.54
N THR A 70 15.74 -12.01 5.51
CA THR A 70 16.81 -12.06 4.51
C THR A 70 17.97 -11.11 4.78
N GLY A 71 17.80 -10.16 5.68
CA GLY A 71 18.73 -9.08 5.94
C GLY A 71 18.89 -8.08 4.78
N ILE A 72 17.97 -8.12 3.80
CA ILE A 72 17.94 -7.17 2.68
C ILE A 72 16.94 -6.08 3.01
N PRO A 73 17.35 -4.82 3.22
CA PRO A 73 16.42 -3.70 3.38
C PRO A 73 15.48 -3.58 2.18
N ILE A 74 14.18 -3.49 2.43
CA ILE A 74 13.18 -3.34 1.37
C ILE A 74 12.49 -1.99 1.53
N ARG A 75 12.67 -1.13 0.52
CA ARG A 75 11.96 0.14 0.41
C ARG A 75 10.62 -0.09 -0.27
N VAL A 76 9.54 0.26 0.41
CA VAL A 76 8.21 0.23 -0.21
C VAL A 76 7.94 1.52 -0.97
N PHE A 77 7.58 1.37 -2.23
CA PHE A 77 7.08 2.45 -3.06
C PHE A 77 5.54 2.36 -3.14
N HIS A 78 4.87 3.28 -2.47
CA HIS A 78 3.41 3.34 -2.42
C HIS A 78 2.88 4.03 -3.68
N GLY A 79 2.33 3.24 -4.61
CA GLY A 79 1.70 3.72 -5.84
C GLY A 79 0.32 4.33 -5.58
N ARG A 80 0.27 5.36 -4.74
CA ARG A 80 -0.99 5.98 -4.28
C ARG A 80 -1.57 7.01 -5.25
N GLY A 81 -1.16 7.04 -6.50
CA GLY A 81 -1.40 8.06 -7.52
C GLY A 81 -2.74 8.82 -7.57
N GLY A 82 -3.82 8.31 -7.00
CA GLY A 82 -5.12 9.00 -6.98
C GLY A 82 -5.76 9.09 -5.60
N THR A 83 -5.29 8.32 -4.62
CA THR A 83 -6.07 8.05 -3.41
C THR A 83 -5.76 8.99 -2.25
N ILE A 84 -4.53 9.47 -2.12
CA ILE A 84 -4.13 10.33 -0.98
C ILE A 84 -4.70 11.76 -1.10
N GLY A 85 -4.89 12.28 -2.32
CA GLY A 85 -5.44 13.61 -2.53
C GLY A 85 -6.95 13.66 -2.74
N ARG A 86 -7.58 12.51 -3.04
CA ARG A 86 -8.99 12.42 -3.46
C ARG A 86 -9.88 11.57 -2.53
N GLY A 87 -9.52 11.43 -1.27
CA GLY A 87 -10.29 10.64 -0.30
C GLY A 87 -9.47 9.64 0.52
N GLY A 88 -8.16 9.55 0.28
CA GLY A 88 -7.24 8.70 1.06
C GLY A 88 -6.87 9.24 2.44
N GLY A 89 -7.55 10.28 2.89
CA GLY A 89 -7.29 10.92 4.17
C GLY A 89 -6.00 11.76 4.22
N PRO A 90 -5.74 12.43 5.34
CA PRO A 90 -4.51 13.20 5.53
C PRO A 90 -3.27 12.31 5.44
N THR A 91 -2.21 12.79 4.78
CA THR A 91 -0.92 12.08 4.64
C THR A 91 -0.39 11.57 5.98
N HIS A 92 -0.50 12.37 7.03
CA HIS A 92 -0.11 12.00 8.40
C HIS A 92 -0.82 10.72 8.88
N ALA A 93 -2.15 10.70 8.85
CA ALA A 93 -2.93 9.54 9.28
C ALA A 93 -2.62 8.29 8.43
N SER A 94 -2.41 8.46 7.14
CA SER A 94 -2.11 7.38 6.23
C SER A 94 -0.72 6.76 6.42
N ILE A 95 0.25 7.53 6.89
CA ILE A 95 1.57 7.03 7.30
C ILE A 95 1.44 6.22 8.60
N LEU A 96 0.72 6.76 9.60
CA LEU A 96 0.54 6.10 10.90
C LEU A 96 -0.35 4.85 10.84
N SER A 97 -1.20 4.71 9.82
CA SER A 97 -2.05 3.51 9.64
C SER A 97 -1.31 2.31 9.05
N GLN A 98 -0.04 2.44 8.71
CA GLN A 98 0.75 1.33 8.22
C GLN A 98 1.07 0.33 9.35
N PRO A 99 1.29 -0.95 9.01
CA PRO A 99 1.64 -1.95 10.02
C PRO A 99 2.91 -1.56 10.79
N ASN A 100 2.98 -1.96 12.05
CA ASN A 100 4.12 -1.70 12.90
C ASN A 100 5.45 -2.20 12.28
N GLY A 101 6.48 -1.40 12.37
CA GLY A 101 7.84 -1.74 11.92
C GLY A 101 8.06 -1.76 10.40
N VAL A 102 7.07 -1.37 9.61
CA VAL A 102 7.23 -1.26 8.13
C VAL A 102 8.03 -0.03 7.73
N LEU A 103 7.90 1.05 8.49
CA LEU A 103 8.62 2.30 8.23
C LEU A 103 9.87 2.38 9.11
N ASP A 104 11.01 2.62 8.49
CA ASP A 104 12.31 2.80 9.15
C ASP A 104 13.06 4.00 8.55
N GLY A 105 12.60 5.20 8.89
CA GLY A 105 13.25 6.45 8.53
C GLY A 105 12.97 6.97 7.12
N GLU A 106 12.33 6.19 6.25
CA GLU A 106 11.98 6.64 4.90
C GLU A 106 10.58 6.18 4.47
N VAL A 107 9.94 6.97 3.62
CA VAL A 107 8.70 6.63 2.93
C VAL A 107 8.76 7.15 1.50
N LYS A 108 8.37 6.32 0.52
CA LYS A 108 8.28 6.72 -0.88
C LYS A 108 6.85 6.53 -1.38
N PHE A 109 6.26 7.60 -1.89
CA PHE A 109 4.92 7.56 -2.48
C PHE A 109 4.81 8.48 -3.69
N THR A 110 3.87 8.18 -4.59
CA THR A 110 3.50 9.07 -5.68
C THR A 110 2.37 9.99 -5.26
N GLU A 111 2.39 11.21 -5.80
CA GLU A 111 1.26 12.13 -5.78
C GLU A 111 0.94 12.58 -7.20
N GLN A 112 -0.32 12.84 -7.50
CA GLN A 112 -0.72 13.37 -8.80
C GLN A 112 -0.33 14.84 -8.93
N GLY A 113 -0.12 15.32 -10.17
CA GLY A 113 0.37 16.67 -10.43
C GLY A 113 -0.51 17.79 -9.85
N GLU A 114 -1.84 17.64 -9.93
CA GLU A 114 -2.78 18.59 -9.31
C GLU A 114 -2.66 18.61 -7.78
N VAL A 115 -2.46 17.46 -7.15
CA VAL A 115 -2.26 17.37 -5.68
C VAL A 115 -0.94 17.99 -5.27
N ILE A 116 0.12 17.81 -6.07
CA ILE A 116 1.42 18.46 -5.85
C ILE A 116 1.28 19.98 -5.89
N ALA A 117 0.54 20.51 -6.87
CA ALA A 117 0.29 21.95 -6.97
C ALA A 117 -0.45 22.49 -5.74
N ASP A 118 -1.49 21.81 -5.30
CA ASP A 118 -2.28 22.20 -4.12
C ASP A 118 -1.49 22.11 -2.80
N LYS A 119 -0.69 21.06 -2.63
CA LYS A 119 0.05 20.84 -1.38
C LYS A 119 1.35 21.63 -1.29
N TYR A 120 2.00 21.90 -2.41
CA TYR A 120 3.38 22.42 -2.43
C TYR A 120 3.54 23.72 -3.24
N GLY A 121 2.48 24.20 -3.90
CA GLY A 121 2.53 25.43 -4.71
C GLY A 121 2.67 26.73 -3.89
N HIS A 122 2.30 26.72 -2.62
CA HIS A 122 2.49 27.85 -1.70
C HIS A 122 3.45 27.48 -0.57
N PRO A 123 4.49 28.31 -0.26
CA PRO A 123 5.55 27.96 0.70
C PRO A 123 5.05 27.57 2.09
N ASP A 124 4.05 28.26 2.65
CA ASP A 124 3.55 27.96 3.99
C ASP A 124 2.72 26.68 4.02
N ILE A 125 1.95 26.40 2.96
CA ILE A 125 1.19 25.16 2.81
C ILE A 125 2.17 24.01 2.61
N ALA A 126 3.19 24.18 1.76
CA ALA A 126 4.22 23.19 1.54
C ALA A 126 4.94 22.82 2.84
N ARG A 127 5.38 23.84 3.60
CA ARG A 127 6.04 23.65 4.89
C ARG A 127 5.16 22.84 5.85
N ARG A 128 3.87 23.16 5.96
CA ARG A 128 2.93 22.43 6.80
C ARG A 128 2.79 20.96 6.37
N ASN A 129 2.60 20.70 5.08
CA ASN A 129 2.46 19.35 4.56
C ASN A 129 3.72 18.51 4.78
N LEU A 130 4.90 19.09 4.57
CA LEU A 130 6.19 18.43 4.82
C LEU A 130 6.39 18.15 6.32
N TYR A 131 6.05 19.09 7.21
CA TYR A 131 6.09 18.83 8.65
C TYR A 131 5.17 17.70 9.08
N LEU A 132 3.94 17.65 8.56
CA LEU A 132 2.99 16.58 8.87
C LEU A 132 3.49 15.22 8.39
N ALA A 133 4.07 15.15 7.20
CA ALA A 133 4.66 13.91 6.69
C ALA A 133 5.88 13.48 7.50
N PHE A 134 6.76 14.42 7.82
CA PHE A 134 7.99 14.16 8.59
C PHE A 134 7.68 13.72 10.03
N THR A 135 6.76 14.39 10.71
CA THR A 135 6.37 14.01 12.08
C THR A 135 5.71 12.64 12.11
N ALA A 136 4.84 12.32 11.15
CA ALA A 136 4.26 10.99 11.05
C ALA A 136 5.31 9.91 10.80
N LEU A 137 6.29 10.18 9.93
CA LEU A 137 7.38 9.25 9.67
C LEU A 137 8.25 9.02 10.91
N LEU A 138 8.60 10.07 11.64
CA LEU A 138 9.33 9.95 12.90
C LEU A 138 8.55 9.14 13.94
N GLU A 139 7.27 9.44 14.10
CA GLU A 139 6.40 8.72 15.04
C GLU A 139 6.28 7.25 14.67
N ALA A 140 6.03 6.93 13.39
CA ALA A 140 5.94 5.57 12.90
C ALA A 140 7.27 4.80 13.09
N SER A 141 8.41 5.44 12.81
CA SER A 141 9.72 4.81 12.89
C SER A 141 10.24 4.61 14.30
N LEU A 142 9.82 5.46 15.26
CA LEU A 142 10.35 5.45 16.62
C LEU A 142 9.36 4.88 17.66
N ALA A 143 8.07 5.23 17.54
CA ALA A 143 7.06 4.90 18.54
C ALA A 143 6.17 3.72 18.16
N HIS A 144 6.00 3.44 16.86
CA HIS A 144 5.10 2.37 16.38
C HIS A 144 5.85 1.14 15.85
N ARG A 145 7.02 0.82 16.36
CA ARG A 145 7.79 -0.37 15.93
C ARG A 145 7.17 -1.68 16.38
N SER A 146 6.50 -1.68 17.51
CA SER A 146 5.88 -2.88 18.09
C SER A 146 4.37 -2.70 18.21
N PRO A 147 3.60 -3.78 18.08
CA PRO A 147 2.16 -3.76 18.30
C PRO A 147 1.82 -3.28 19.72
N SER A 148 0.71 -2.55 19.87
CA SER A 148 0.19 -2.10 21.15
C SER A 148 -0.72 -3.13 21.85
N HIS A 149 -1.02 -4.23 21.18
CA HIS A 149 -1.88 -5.31 21.68
C HIS A 149 -1.14 -6.64 21.64
N ASP A 150 -1.62 -7.60 22.44
CA ASP A 150 -1.10 -8.97 22.46
C ASP A 150 -1.39 -9.73 21.15
N GLU A 151 -0.62 -10.78 20.91
CA GLU A 151 -0.67 -11.55 19.67
C GLU A 151 -2.04 -12.25 19.46
N GLU A 152 -2.70 -12.68 20.53
CA GLU A 152 -4.02 -13.32 20.46
C GLU A 152 -5.08 -12.32 19.95
N THR A 153 -5.08 -11.12 20.50
CA THR A 153 -5.97 -10.03 20.06
C THR A 153 -5.74 -9.66 18.60
N ILE A 154 -4.47 -9.51 18.19
CA ILE A 154 -4.12 -9.18 16.81
C ILE A 154 -4.54 -10.30 15.86
N THR A 155 -4.27 -11.53 16.18
CA THR A 155 -4.65 -12.71 15.38
C THR A 155 -6.17 -12.77 15.19
N ARG A 156 -6.94 -12.53 16.25
CA ARG A 156 -8.40 -12.46 16.17
C ARG A 156 -8.89 -11.34 15.25
N TRP A 157 -8.30 -10.15 15.35
CA TRP A 157 -8.66 -9.04 14.48
C TRP A 157 -8.34 -9.34 13.01
N TYR A 158 -7.22 -9.97 12.75
CA TYR A 158 -6.82 -10.38 11.40
C TYR A 158 -7.82 -11.38 10.80
N SER A 159 -8.24 -12.38 11.57
CA SER A 159 -9.26 -13.34 11.11
C SER A 159 -10.58 -12.64 10.74
N ILE A 160 -11.04 -11.69 11.57
CA ILE A 160 -12.25 -10.92 11.29
C ILE A 160 -12.07 -10.07 10.01
N MET A 161 -10.93 -9.44 9.85
CA MET A 161 -10.64 -8.62 8.67
C MET A 161 -10.49 -9.45 7.40
N ASP A 162 -9.95 -10.69 7.49
CA ASP A 162 -9.90 -11.63 6.37
C ASP A 162 -11.31 -11.99 5.90
N ASP A 163 -12.19 -12.38 6.82
CA ASP A 163 -13.59 -12.70 6.51
C ASP A 163 -14.31 -11.51 5.86
N MET A 164 -14.15 -10.32 6.43
CA MET A 164 -14.75 -9.09 5.90
C MET A 164 -14.21 -8.74 4.50
N ALA A 165 -12.92 -8.93 4.27
CA ALA A 165 -12.28 -8.64 2.98
C ALA A 165 -12.73 -9.63 1.90
N ASP A 166 -12.88 -10.91 2.23
CA ASP A 166 -13.36 -11.92 1.30
C ASP A 166 -14.82 -11.70 0.92
N ASP A 167 -15.70 -11.35 1.87
CA ASP A 167 -17.09 -10.98 1.60
C ASP A 167 -17.19 -9.71 0.73
N ALA A 168 -16.36 -8.71 1.01
CA ALA A 168 -16.28 -7.48 0.23
C ALA A 168 -15.79 -7.75 -1.20
N TYR A 169 -14.77 -8.60 -1.36
CA TYR A 169 -14.25 -9.03 -2.66
C TYR A 169 -15.35 -9.70 -3.50
N ALA A 170 -16.00 -10.69 -2.92
CA ALA A 170 -17.07 -11.41 -3.61
C ALA A 170 -18.23 -10.50 -4.02
N SER A 171 -18.58 -9.52 -3.19
CA SER A 171 -19.63 -8.55 -3.47
C SER A 171 -19.22 -7.57 -4.57
N TYR A 172 -17.99 -7.07 -4.52
CA TYR A 172 -17.44 -6.19 -5.54
C TYR A 172 -17.34 -6.89 -6.90
N ARG A 173 -16.79 -8.11 -6.95
CA ARG A 173 -16.69 -8.89 -8.21
C ARG A 173 -18.05 -9.17 -8.82
N ARG A 174 -19.03 -9.58 -8.03
CA ARG A 174 -20.41 -9.77 -8.53
C ARG A 174 -20.98 -8.50 -9.15
N PHE A 175 -20.68 -7.34 -8.58
CA PHE A 175 -21.14 -6.06 -9.14
C PHE A 175 -20.45 -5.75 -10.47
N VAL A 176 -19.11 -5.77 -10.52
CA VAL A 176 -18.36 -5.39 -11.73
C VAL A 176 -18.51 -6.39 -12.88
N GLU A 177 -18.85 -7.65 -12.56
CA GLU A 177 -19.10 -8.71 -13.53
C GLU A 177 -20.59 -8.86 -13.91
N THR A 178 -21.45 -7.94 -13.45
CA THR A 178 -22.87 -7.96 -13.78
C THR A 178 -23.06 -7.82 -15.30
N PRO A 179 -23.75 -8.77 -15.98
CA PRO A 179 -24.02 -8.65 -17.40
C PRO A 179 -24.71 -7.34 -17.75
N GLY A 180 -24.23 -6.64 -18.77
CA GLY A 180 -24.79 -5.36 -19.23
C GLY A 180 -24.32 -4.14 -18.43
N LEU A 181 -23.46 -4.29 -17.41
CA LEU A 181 -22.95 -3.14 -16.66
C LEU A 181 -22.15 -2.18 -17.55
N VAL A 182 -21.31 -2.72 -18.45
CA VAL A 182 -20.52 -1.90 -19.38
C VAL A 182 -21.44 -1.16 -20.35
N ASP A 183 -22.44 -1.84 -20.92
CA ASP A 183 -23.40 -1.24 -21.84
C ASP A 183 -24.22 -0.15 -21.15
N TYR A 184 -24.63 -0.39 -19.91
CA TYR A 184 -25.30 0.63 -19.09
C TYR A 184 -24.40 1.84 -18.86
N PHE A 185 -23.14 1.62 -18.49
CA PHE A 185 -22.18 2.68 -18.23
C PHE A 185 -21.93 3.54 -19.46
N THR A 186 -21.63 2.93 -20.60
CA THR A 186 -21.36 3.65 -21.87
C THR A 186 -22.58 4.42 -22.39
N THR A 187 -23.78 3.86 -22.18
CA THR A 187 -25.03 4.52 -22.62
C THR A 187 -25.46 5.66 -21.69
N SER A 188 -25.14 5.56 -20.39
CA SER A 188 -25.62 6.52 -19.38
C SER A 188 -24.60 7.59 -19.02
N THR A 189 -23.36 7.52 -19.52
CA THR A 189 -22.29 8.48 -19.24
C THR A 189 -21.68 9.03 -20.54
N PRO A 190 -21.26 10.30 -20.59
CA PRO A 190 -20.67 10.92 -21.78
C PRO A 190 -19.17 10.56 -21.90
N VAL A 191 -18.83 9.27 -21.85
CA VAL A 191 -17.43 8.83 -21.89
C VAL A 191 -16.87 8.76 -23.32
N GLU A 192 -17.74 8.70 -24.32
CA GLU A 192 -17.38 8.61 -25.74
C GLU A 192 -17.53 9.94 -26.51
N GLU A 193 -17.86 11.04 -25.85
CA GLU A 193 -17.86 12.38 -26.43
C GLU A 193 -16.53 13.11 -26.11
#